data_2f62991f18ff7a1d1209b22f963c62b4
#
_entry.id   2f62991f18ff7a1d1209b22f963c62b4
#
_cell.length_a   1.000
_cell.length_b   1.000
_cell.length_c   1.000
_cell.angle_alpha   90.00
_cell.angle_beta   90.00
_cell.angle_gamma   90.00
#
_symmetry.space_group_name_H-M   'P 1'
#
loop_
_entity.id
_entity.type
_entity.pdbx_description
1 polymer ?
#
loop_
_entity_poly.entity_id
_entity_poly.type
_entity_poly.pdbx_seq_one_letter_code
_entity_poly.pdbx_strand_id
1 'polypeptide(L)'
;SAKQGDCNEALSMHLKNIANELYARDIAEKVTASKQAKMKQGEYLGSIPPYGFQIEKIDGKRTLVSEPVTSEIVREIFNRYASGETFVSLVKWLYRQKIHRPSDYKKYKQKFYMKEKFCSEAKKIHRTKFK
;
A
#
# COMPACT_ATOMS: atom_id res chain seq x y z
N SER A 1 29.87 -0.46 50.76
CA SER A 1 28.77 -1.32 50.23
C SER A 1 27.89 -0.64 49.17
N ALA A 2 27.91 0.71 49.06
CA ALA A 2 27.12 1.42 48.04
C ALA A 2 27.59 1.22 46.59
N LYS A 3 28.89 1.09 46.36
CA LYS A 3 29.48 0.91 44.99
C LYS A 3 29.19 -0.48 44.33
N GLN A 4 28.84 -1.49 45.11
CA GLN A 4 28.59 -2.82 44.61
C GLN A 4 27.14 -2.99 44.07
N GLY A 5 26.21 -2.19 44.60
CA GLY A 5 24.82 -2.15 44.09
C GLY A 5 24.75 -1.53 42.70
N ASP A 6 25.45 -0.40 42.49
CA ASP A 6 25.43 0.30 41.19
C ASP A 6 26.06 -0.52 40.05
N CYS A 7 27.07 -1.34 40.35
CA CYS A 7 27.72 -2.20 39.36
C CYS A 7 26.79 -3.36 38.90
N ASN A 8 26.06 -3.98 39.83
CA ASN A 8 25.11 -5.03 39.52
C ASN A 8 23.89 -4.53 38.75
N GLU A 9 23.45 -3.32 39.06
CA GLU A 9 22.33 -2.69 38.37
C GLU A 9 22.71 -2.30 36.93
N ALA A 10 23.90 -1.73 36.74
CA ALA A 10 24.45 -1.44 35.41
C ALA A 10 24.61 -2.72 34.57
N LEU A 11 25.15 -3.81 35.15
CA LEU A 11 25.30 -5.08 34.45
C LEU A 11 23.93 -5.67 34.06
N SER A 12 22.94 -5.60 34.95
CA SER A 12 21.57 -6.03 34.69
C SER A 12 20.94 -5.25 33.52
N MET A 13 21.16 -3.94 33.43
CA MET A 13 20.70 -3.12 32.31
C MET A 13 21.36 -3.51 31.00
N HIS A 14 22.68 -3.76 30.99
CA HIS A 14 23.38 -4.22 29.80
C HIS A 14 22.87 -5.58 29.31
N LEU A 15 22.63 -6.52 30.20
CA LEU A 15 22.08 -7.83 29.85
C LEU A 15 20.66 -7.69 29.27
N LYS A 16 19.80 -6.85 29.83
CA LYS A 16 18.46 -6.56 29.29
C LYS A 16 18.54 -5.96 27.88
N ASN A 17 19.46 -5.02 27.67
CA ASN A 17 19.63 -4.38 26.35
C ASN A 17 20.08 -5.41 25.29
N ILE A 18 21.04 -6.28 25.62
CA ILE A 18 21.48 -7.35 24.72
C ILE A 18 20.34 -8.32 24.42
N ALA A 19 19.57 -8.73 25.42
CA ALA A 19 18.42 -9.61 25.23
C ALA A 19 17.36 -8.95 24.31
N ASN A 20 17.07 -7.68 24.51
CA ASN A 20 16.13 -6.93 23.67
C ASN A 20 16.63 -6.81 22.22
N GLU A 21 17.93 -6.59 22.02
CA GLU A 21 18.52 -6.52 20.69
C GLU A 21 18.44 -7.87 19.97
N LEU A 22 18.79 -8.97 20.64
CA LEU A 22 18.67 -10.31 20.09
C LEU A 22 17.21 -10.65 19.72
N TYR A 23 16.26 -10.31 20.58
CA TYR A 23 14.84 -10.50 20.33
C TYR A 23 14.36 -9.67 19.12
N ALA A 24 14.76 -8.41 19.02
CA ALA A 24 14.41 -7.56 17.88
C ALA A 24 14.96 -8.12 16.56
N ARG A 25 16.20 -8.64 16.57
CA ARG A 25 16.84 -9.27 15.42
C ARG A 25 16.10 -10.54 14.98
N ASP A 26 15.76 -11.42 15.92
CA ASP A 26 15.00 -12.65 15.65
C ASP A 26 13.62 -12.36 15.04
N ILE A 27 12.91 -11.35 15.57
CA ILE A 27 11.64 -10.88 14.97
C ILE A 27 11.84 -10.35 13.56
N ALA A 28 12.87 -9.54 13.31
CA ALA A 28 13.16 -8.98 12.00
C ALA A 28 13.44 -10.08 10.96
N GLU A 29 14.21 -11.10 11.32
CA GLU A 29 14.48 -12.25 10.46
C GLU A 29 13.21 -13.04 10.13
N LYS A 30 12.38 -13.35 11.12
CA LYS A 30 11.08 -14.04 10.94
C LYS A 30 10.12 -13.26 10.04
N VAL A 31 10.01 -11.94 10.25
CA VAL A 31 9.18 -11.08 9.42
C VAL A 31 9.70 -11.03 7.98
N THR A 32 11.02 -10.93 7.81
CA THR A 32 11.64 -10.91 6.47
C THR A 32 11.43 -12.23 5.75
N ALA A 33 11.67 -13.36 6.41
CA ALA A 33 11.43 -14.69 5.84
C ALA A 33 9.96 -14.89 5.43
N SER A 34 9.00 -14.48 6.28
CA SER A 34 7.57 -14.52 5.96
C SER A 34 7.21 -13.67 4.75
N LYS A 35 7.74 -12.44 4.66
CA LYS A 35 7.53 -11.57 3.49
C LYS A 35 8.11 -12.19 2.21
N GLN A 36 9.33 -12.73 2.27
CA GLN A 36 9.96 -13.38 1.13
C GLN A 36 9.18 -14.61 0.65
N ALA A 37 8.65 -15.43 1.58
CA ALA A 37 7.82 -16.57 1.23
C ALA A 37 6.56 -16.15 0.46
N LYS A 38 5.87 -15.09 0.91
CA LYS A 38 4.70 -14.53 0.23
C LYS A 38 5.04 -13.95 -1.14
N MET A 39 6.17 -13.23 -1.25
CA MET A 39 6.65 -12.69 -2.54
C MET A 39 6.94 -13.81 -3.55
N LYS A 40 7.56 -14.91 -3.11
CA LYS A 40 7.79 -16.09 -3.97
C LYS A 40 6.49 -16.73 -4.46
N GLN A 41 5.41 -16.58 -3.71
CA GLN A 41 4.06 -17.04 -4.11
C GLN A 41 3.32 -16.05 -5.01
N GLY A 42 3.96 -14.95 -5.41
CA GLY A 42 3.36 -13.89 -6.24
C GLY A 42 2.39 -12.97 -5.49
N GLU A 43 2.38 -13.00 -4.15
CA GLU A 43 1.51 -12.15 -3.36
C GLU A 43 2.05 -10.71 -3.29
N TYR A 44 1.19 -9.73 -3.55
CA TYR A 44 1.54 -8.33 -3.43
C TYR A 44 1.48 -7.87 -1.96
N LEU A 45 2.60 -7.44 -1.42
CA LEU A 45 2.73 -7.05 -0.01
C LEU A 45 2.53 -5.56 0.26
N GLY A 46 2.51 -4.73 -0.77
CA GLY A 46 2.30 -3.30 -0.63
C GLY A 46 0.90 -2.97 -0.10
N SER A 47 0.78 -1.90 0.68
CA SER A 47 -0.52 -1.41 1.14
C SER A 47 -1.27 -0.63 0.07
N ILE A 48 -0.55 0.05 -0.83
CA ILE A 48 -1.09 0.91 -1.88
C ILE A 48 -0.63 0.39 -3.22
N PRO A 49 -1.55 0.10 -4.18
CA PRO A 49 -1.16 -0.29 -5.52
C PRO A 49 -0.54 0.90 -6.26
N PRO A 50 0.41 0.69 -7.17
CA PRO A 50 0.89 1.71 -8.09
C PRO A 50 -0.24 2.19 -9.01
N TYR A 51 -0.09 3.40 -9.56
CA TYR A 51 -1.04 3.96 -10.51
C TYR A 51 -1.13 3.08 -11.77
N GLY A 52 -2.34 2.77 -12.21
CA GLY A 52 -2.59 1.82 -13.29
C GLY A 52 -2.96 0.40 -12.81
N PHE A 53 -2.84 0.14 -11.51
CA PHE A 53 -3.16 -1.15 -10.90
C PHE A 53 -4.13 -1.02 -9.74
N GLN A 54 -4.85 -2.09 -9.49
CA GLN A 54 -5.67 -2.29 -8.29
C GLN A 54 -5.30 -3.61 -7.61
N ILE A 55 -5.62 -3.72 -6.33
CA ILE A 55 -5.38 -4.96 -5.57
C ILE A 55 -6.67 -5.75 -5.55
N GLU A 56 -6.63 -6.97 -6.04
CA GLU A 56 -7.71 -7.96 -5.93
C GLU A 56 -7.24 -9.17 -5.14
N LYS A 57 -8.19 -9.86 -4.53
CA LYS A 57 -7.94 -11.15 -3.87
C LYS A 57 -8.36 -12.25 -4.81
N ILE A 58 -7.40 -12.96 -5.37
CA ILE A 58 -7.59 -14.12 -6.22
C ILE A 58 -7.06 -15.32 -5.45
N ASP A 59 -7.88 -16.34 -5.23
CA ASP A 59 -7.56 -17.54 -4.46
C ASP A 59 -6.99 -17.24 -3.05
N GLY A 60 -7.55 -16.21 -2.40
CA GLY A 60 -7.10 -15.79 -1.06
C GLY A 60 -5.81 -14.99 -1.04
N LYS A 61 -5.10 -14.83 -2.17
CA LYS A 61 -3.86 -14.07 -2.32
C LYS A 61 -4.13 -12.68 -2.85
N ARG A 62 -3.38 -11.70 -2.35
CA ARG A 62 -3.43 -10.32 -2.85
C ARG A 62 -2.61 -10.20 -4.12
N THR A 63 -3.26 -9.94 -5.25
CA THR A 63 -2.63 -9.83 -6.57
C THR A 63 -2.87 -8.45 -7.16
N LEU A 64 -1.90 -7.92 -7.92
CA LEU A 64 -2.06 -6.70 -8.70
C LEU A 64 -2.78 -7.03 -10.00
N VAL A 65 -3.91 -6.37 -10.22
CA VAL A 65 -4.68 -6.44 -11.47
C VAL A 65 -4.65 -5.08 -12.14
N SER A 66 -4.61 -5.07 -13.45
CA SER A 66 -4.66 -3.83 -14.25
C SER A 66 -6.01 -3.13 -14.06
N GLU A 67 -5.97 -1.84 -13.72
CA GLU A 67 -7.17 -1.00 -13.63
C GLU A 67 -7.47 -0.41 -15.03
N PRO A 68 -8.64 -0.68 -15.64
CA PRO A 68 -8.90 -0.35 -17.04
C PRO A 68 -8.61 1.10 -17.42
N VAL A 69 -9.13 2.05 -16.64
CA VAL A 69 -9.02 3.48 -16.95
C VAL A 69 -7.59 4.01 -16.79
N THR A 70 -6.97 3.72 -15.66
CA THR A 70 -5.64 4.27 -15.34
C THR A 70 -4.51 3.54 -16.03
N SER A 71 -4.68 2.26 -16.38
CA SER A 71 -3.67 1.50 -17.11
C SER A 71 -3.51 1.98 -18.56
N GLU A 72 -4.60 2.41 -19.21
CA GLU A 72 -4.53 3.00 -20.55
C GLU A 72 -3.75 4.32 -20.54
N ILE A 73 -3.97 5.15 -19.52
CA ILE A 73 -3.22 6.40 -19.36
C ILE A 73 -1.72 6.11 -19.19
N VAL A 74 -1.38 5.14 -18.35
CA VAL A 74 0.03 4.74 -18.15
C VAL A 74 0.64 4.24 -19.46
N ARG A 75 -0.06 3.40 -20.20
CA ARG A 75 0.40 2.89 -21.49
C ARG A 75 0.63 4.03 -22.49
N GLU A 76 -0.28 4.99 -22.57
CA GLU A 76 -0.15 6.15 -23.45
C GLU A 76 1.06 7.02 -23.08
N ILE A 77 1.34 7.23 -21.78
CA ILE A 77 2.53 7.93 -21.31
C ILE A 77 3.80 7.24 -21.81
N PHE A 78 3.89 5.92 -21.67
CA PHE A 78 5.05 5.14 -22.12
C PHE A 78 5.21 5.18 -23.65
N ASN A 79 4.12 5.06 -24.41
CA ASN A 79 4.14 5.12 -25.87
C ASN A 79 4.64 6.47 -26.35
N ARG A 80 4.15 7.58 -25.79
CA ARG A 80 4.59 8.93 -26.14
C ARG A 80 6.06 9.18 -25.78
N TYR A 81 6.47 8.69 -24.61
CA TYR A 81 7.87 8.79 -24.22
C TYR A 81 8.78 7.99 -25.17
N ALA A 82 8.38 6.78 -25.54
CA ALA A 82 9.10 5.94 -26.51
C ALA A 82 9.16 6.58 -27.91
N SER A 83 8.16 7.38 -28.28
CA SER A 83 8.15 8.15 -29.52
C SER A 83 9.06 9.38 -29.50
N GLY A 84 9.77 9.64 -28.38
CA GLY A 84 10.70 10.74 -28.24
C GLY A 84 10.10 12.03 -27.69
N GLU A 85 8.88 12.02 -27.16
CA GLU A 85 8.30 13.19 -26.50
C GLU A 85 9.07 13.50 -25.20
N THR A 86 9.27 14.80 -24.94
CA THR A 86 9.91 15.27 -23.72
C THR A 86 8.96 15.18 -22.51
N PHE A 87 9.49 15.08 -21.30
CA PHE A 87 8.69 15.12 -20.08
C PHE A 87 7.80 16.37 -19.97
N VAL A 88 8.30 17.51 -20.42
CA VAL A 88 7.53 18.76 -20.41
C VAL A 88 6.31 18.68 -21.34
N SER A 89 6.47 18.07 -22.51
CA SER A 89 5.37 17.82 -23.46
C SER A 89 4.32 16.87 -22.84
N LEU A 90 4.77 15.78 -22.23
CA LEU A 90 3.89 14.82 -21.55
C LEU A 90 3.10 15.46 -20.41
N VAL A 91 3.74 16.28 -19.58
CA VAL A 91 3.04 17.00 -18.49
C VAL A 91 1.99 17.95 -19.04
N LYS A 92 2.31 18.71 -20.09
CA LYS A 92 1.33 19.61 -20.76
C LYS A 92 0.16 18.82 -21.34
N TRP A 93 0.41 17.68 -21.94
CA TRP A 93 -0.63 16.80 -22.46
C TRP A 93 -1.54 16.28 -21.34
N LEU A 94 -0.99 15.73 -20.26
CA LEU A 94 -1.75 15.27 -19.08
C LEU A 94 -2.64 16.37 -18.51
N TYR A 95 -2.11 17.60 -18.43
CA TYR A 95 -2.85 18.76 -17.94
C TYR A 95 -4.00 19.15 -18.87
N ARG A 96 -3.78 19.15 -20.20
CA ARG A 96 -4.84 19.42 -21.20
C ARG A 96 -5.96 18.39 -21.15
N GLN A 97 -5.62 17.12 -20.93
CA GLN A 97 -6.59 16.02 -20.80
C GLN A 97 -7.29 16.00 -19.44
N LYS A 98 -6.95 16.91 -18.52
CA LYS A 98 -7.49 16.98 -17.15
C LYS A 98 -7.33 15.66 -16.38
N ILE A 99 -6.24 14.93 -16.64
CA ILE A 99 -5.93 13.69 -15.98
C ILE A 99 -5.47 13.98 -14.55
N HIS A 100 -6.12 13.37 -13.59
CA HIS A 100 -5.78 13.55 -12.18
C HIS A 100 -4.43 12.93 -11.83
N ARG A 101 -3.68 13.61 -10.96
CA ARG A 101 -2.45 13.04 -10.39
C ARG A 101 -2.77 11.76 -9.59
N PRO A 102 -1.83 10.85 -9.45
CA PRO A 102 -2.05 9.60 -8.69
C PRO A 102 -2.57 9.82 -7.26
N SER A 103 -2.10 10.86 -6.57
CA SER A 103 -2.56 11.24 -5.23
C SER A 103 -4.01 11.73 -5.21
N ASP A 104 -4.41 12.51 -6.21
CA ASP A 104 -5.76 13.08 -6.30
C ASP A 104 -6.76 12.02 -6.77
N TYR A 105 -6.34 11.15 -7.71
CA TYR A 105 -7.13 10.02 -8.17
C TYR A 105 -7.48 9.07 -7.02
N LYS A 106 -6.53 8.80 -6.14
CA LYS A 106 -6.77 7.98 -4.95
C LYS A 106 -7.83 8.58 -4.03
N LYS A 107 -7.77 9.89 -3.79
CA LYS A 107 -8.78 10.60 -2.99
C LYS A 107 -10.15 10.58 -3.68
N TYR A 108 -10.18 10.77 -5.00
CA TYR A 108 -11.40 10.73 -5.80
C TYR A 108 -12.05 9.34 -5.74
N LYS A 109 -11.27 8.26 -5.97
CA LYS A 109 -11.74 6.88 -5.89
C LYS A 109 -12.28 6.54 -4.50
N GLN A 110 -11.61 6.97 -3.44
CA GLN A 110 -12.06 6.76 -2.07
C GLN A 110 -13.39 7.47 -1.79
N LYS A 111 -13.56 8.71 -2.29
CA LYS A 111 -14.81 9.48 -2.17
C LYS A 111 -15.97 8.84 -2.96
N PHE A 112 -15.69 8.27 -4.12
CA PHE A 112 -16.66 7.58 -4.95
C PHE A 112 -17.13 6.26 -4.31
N TYR A 113 -16.22 5.47 -3.78
CA TYR A 113 -16.54 4.24 -3.04
C TYR A 113 -17.40 4.52 -1.80
N MET A 114 -17.10 5.58 -1.07
CA MET A 114 -17.94 5.98 0.08
C MET A 114 -19.34 6.34 -0.38
N LYS A 115 -19.50 7.06 -1.48
CA LYS A 115 -20.81 7.46 -2.01
C LYS A 115 -21.64 6.24 -2.47
N GLU A 116 -21.03 5.25 -3.14
CA GLU A 116 -21.71 4.02 -3.54
C GLU A 116 -22.12 3.15 -2.33
N LYS A 117 -21.25 3.04 -1.33
CA LYS A 117 -21.53 2.29 -0.10
C LYS A 117 -22.74 2.89 0.64
N PHE A 118 -22.78 4.22 0.80
CA PHE A 118 -23.92 4.91 1.39
C PHE A 118 -25.22 4.72 0.57
N CYS A 119 -25.12 4.75 -0.76
CA CYS A 119 -26.27 4.57 -1.63
C CYS A 119 -26.81 3.13 -1.59
N SER A 120 -25.95 2.12 -1.46
CA SER A 120 -26.34 0.71 -1.33
C SER A 120 -26.96 0.39 0.04
N GLU A 121 -26.45 0.99 1.11
CA GLU A 121 -27.02 0.86 2.46
C GLU A 121 -28.37 1.59 2.58
N ALA A 122 -28.50 2.77 2.01
CA ALA A 122 -29.78 3.49 1.94
C ALA A 122 -30.87 2.69 1.19
N LYS A 123 -30.51 2.01 0.09
CA LYS A 123 -31.41 1.12 -0.64
C LYS A 123 -31.82 -0.13 0.16
N LYS A 124 -30.94 -0.66 1.01
CA LYS A 124 -31.26 -1.77 1.92
C LYS A 124 -32.26 -1.35 3.00
N ILE A 125 -32.08 -0.17 3.59
CA ILE A 125 -32.95 0.37 4.65
C ILE A 125 -34.34 0.64 4.09
N HIS A 126 -34.48 1.12 2.86
CA HIS A 126 -35.79 1.32 2.22
C HIS A 126 -36.55 0.00 1.93
N ARG A 127 -35.81 -1.10 1.64
CA ARG A 127 -36.44 -2.41 1.40
C ARG A 127 -36.96 -3.10 2.66
N THR A 128 -36.41 -2.80 3.83
CA THR A 128 -36.83 -3.40 5.11
C THR A 128 -37.98 -2.67 5.79
N LYS A 129 -38.33 -1.45 5.35
CA LYS A 129 -39.47 -0.68 5.91
C LYS A 129 -40.81 -0.90 5.20
N PHE A 130 -40.84 -1.72 4.16
CA PHE A 130 -42.06 -2.03 3.40
C PHE A 130 -42.38 -3.54 3.35
N LYS A 131 -42.10 -4.26 4.47
CA LYS A 131 -42.65 -5.60 4.70
C LYS A 131 -43.44 -5.63 6.00
#